data_5966af765799c7c983050bb94adf2c58
#
_entry.id   5966af765799c7c983050bb94adf2c58
#
_cell.length_a   1.000
_cell.length_b   1.000
_cell.length_c   1.000
_cell.angle_alpha   90.00
_cell.angle_beta   90.00
_cell.angle_gamma   90.00
#
_symmetry.space_group_name_H-M   'P 1'
#
loop_
_entity.id
_entity.type
_entity.pdbx_description
1 polymer ?
#
loop_
_entity_poly.entity_id
_entity_poly.type
_entity_poly.pdbx_seq_one_letter_code
_entity_poly.pdbx_strand_id
1 'polypeptide(L)'
;MSEKILAVSAGHEITEKELNDLIANYPPEQQIYLSNPNAKQEVLEQLIGFHLFSKMAEEEQIKESSEYKETLAKMENELASHMAATSVIENVTVSDDEVTAYFKENPEQFITDAQVKAKHILVDGEELAKQVAEEIAAGKSFEEAAKEYSTCPSGEKGGDLGYFGKGQMVPEFEQAAFSGEAGKVIGPVQTQFGYHLILVEDHREKKTLSFAEVKDQLKEKLLQQKKQKVYADTVKKLEEKYGVERRN
;
A
#
# COMPACT_ATOMS: atom_id res chain seq x y z
N MET A 1 44.34 14.36 1.55
CA MET A 1 44.04 14.62 0.13
C MET A 1 43.09 15.80 0.12
N SER A 2 43.42 16.89 -0.61
CA SER A 2 42.51 18.04 -0.74
C SER A 2 41.24 17.59 -1.42
N GLU A 3 40.07 17.93 -0.84
CA GLU A 3 38.79 17.66 -1.48
C GLU A 3 38.72 18.38 -2.82
N LYS A 4 38.15 17.74 -3.84
CA LYS A 4 38.02 18.34 -5.17
C LYS A 4 36.93 19.40 -5.13
N ILE A 5 37.33 20.65 -5.39
CA ILE A 5 36.40 21.78 -5.52
C ILE A 5 35.75 21.72 -6.90
N LEU A 6 34.42 21.77 -6.95
CA LEU A 6 33.61 21.75 -8.18
C LEU A 6 33.20 23.15 -8.61
N ALA A 7 32.94 24.04 -7.64
CA ALA A 7 32.54 25.42 -7.87
C ALA A 7 32.89 26.29 -6.66
N VAL A 8 32.90 27.62 -6.86
CA VAL A 8 32.95 28.62 -5.77
C VAL A 8 31.74 29.53 -5.94
N SER A 9 30.85 29.56 -4.96
CA SER A 9 29.63 30.36 -4.98
C SER A 9 29.53 31.22 -3.74
N ALA A 10 29.42 32.54 -3.91
CA ALA A 10 29.33 33.52 -2.82
C ALA A 10 30.47 33.39 -1.77
N GLY A 11 31.66 32.98 -2.19
CA GLY A 11 32.83 32.78 -1.31
C GLY A 11 32.85 31.38 -0.63
N HIS A 12 31.86 30.53 -0.87
CA HIS A 12 31.83 29.14 -0.41
C HIS A 12 32.37 28.18 -1.48
N GLU A 13 33.30 27.30 -1.08
CA GLU A 13 33.86 26.28 -1.95
C GLU A 13 32.95 25.05 -1.92
N ILE A 14 32.27 24.78 -3.04
CA ILE A 14 31.39 23.60 -3.21
C ILE A 14 32.28 22.42 -3.61
N THR A 15 32.32 21.41 -2.76
CA THR A 15 33.17 20.23 -2.97
C THR A 15 32.38 19.07 -3.60
N GLU A 16 33.14 18.13 -4.19
CA GLU A 16 32.56 16.88 -4.69
C GLU A 16 31.90 16.07 -3.56
N LYS A 17 32.42 16.15 -2.35
CA LYS A 17 31.85 15.51 -1.17
C LYS A 17 30.47 16.11 -0.86
N GLU A 18 30.35 17.43 -0.81
CA GLU A 18 29.07 18.11 -0.53
C GLU A 18 28.01 17.77 -1.57
N LEU A 19 28.39 17.73 -2.86
CA LEU A 19 27.48 17.27 -3.92
C LEU A 19 27.03 15.82 -3.72
N ASN A 20 27.94 14.91 -3.38
CA ASN A 20 27.62 13.51 -3.17
C ASN A 20 26.77 13.30 -1.89
N ASP A 21 27.04 14.06 -0.83
CA ASP A 21 26.24 14.03 0.41
C ASP A 21 24.80 14.50 0.14
N LEU A 22 24.63 15.53 -0.70
CA LEU A 22 23.29 15.96 -1.14
C LEU A 22 22.59 14.85 -1.94
N ILE A 23 23.27 14.24 -2.90
CA ILE A 23 22.72 13.13 -3.70
C ILE A 23 22.35 11.93 -2.82
N ALA A 24 23.11 11.63 -1.77
CA ALA A 24 22.83 10.54 -0.85
C ALA A 24 21.51 10.72 -0.05
N ASN A 25 20.99 11.94 0.05
CA ASN A 25 19.69 12.21 0.70
C ASN A 25 18.47 11.92 -0.20
N TYR A 26 18.68 11.64 -1.49
CA TYR A 26 17.59 11.24 -2.39
C TYR A 26 17.26 9.74 -2.25
N PRO A 27 16.03 9.32 -2.62
CA PRO A 27 15.67 7.90 -2.66
C PRO A 27 16.63 7.09 -3.56
N PRO A 28 16.92 5.81 -3.23
CA PRO A 28 17.91 5.00 -3.96
C PRO A 28 17.70 4.94 -5.48
N GLU A 29 16.45 4.90 -5.95
CA GLU A 29 16.14 4.91 -7.39
C GLU A 29 16.58 6.22 -8.06
N GLN A 30 16.41 7.36 -7.38
CA GLN A 30 16.84 8.65 -7.89
C GLN A 30 18.37 8.81 -7.83
N GLN A 31 19.04 8.24 -6.82
CA GLN A 31 20.51 8.27 -6.75
C GLN A 31 21.17 7.62 -7.97
N ILE A 32 20.57 6.51 -8.50
CA ILE A 32 21.05 5.84 -9.71
C ILE A 32 21.01 6.82 -10.90
N TYR A 33 19.90 7.52 -11.08
CA TYR A 33 19.76 8.54 -12.15
C TYR A 33 20.75 9.68 -11.96
N LEU A 34 20.87 10.20 -10.73
CA LEU A 34 21.75 11.32 -10.37
C LEU A 34 23.25 10.95 -10.40
N SER A 35 23.59 9.67 -10.57
CA SER A 35 24.98 9.24 -10.82
C SER A 35 25.48 9.58 -12.22
N ASN A 36 24.56 9.89 -13.17
CA ASN A 36 24.90 10.35 -14.51
C ASN A 36 25.56 11.73 -14.48
N PRO A 37 26.66 11.99 -15.22
CA PRO A 37 27.37 13.27 -15.23
C PRO A 37 26.49 14.50 -15.49
N ASN A 38 25.53 14.41 -16.42
CA ASN A 38 24.65 15.52 -16.76
C ASN A 38 23.68 15.82 -15.60
N ALA A 39 23.11 14.78 -14.97
CA ALA A 39 22.22 14.92 -13.82
C ALA A 39 23.00 15.45 -12.59
N LYS A 40 24.25 15.02 -12.38
CA LYS A 40 25.12 15.60 -11.34
C LYS A 40 25.37 17.10 -11.57
N GLN A 41 25.53 17.54 -12.82
CA GLN A 41 25.69 18.93 -13.14
C GLN A 41 24.46 19.75 -12.77
N GLU A 42 23.24 19.21 -13.03
CA GLU A 42 22.00 19.88 -12.63
C GLU A 42 21.90 20.04 -11.11
N VAL A 43 22.29 19.01 -10.33
CA VAL A 43 22.32 19.08 -8.86
C VAL A 43 23.37 20.09 -8.39
N LEU A 44 24.54 20.20 -9.07
CA LEU A 44 25.54 21.19 -8.78
C LEU A 44 25.02 22.63 -8.98
N GLU A 45 24.26 22.86 -10.08
CA GLU A 45 23.64 24.19 -10.33
C GLU A 45 22.61 24.53 -9.24
N GLN A 46 21.84 23.54 -8.77
CA GLN A 46 20.92 23.75 -7.65
C GLN A 46 21.65 24.10 -6.37
N LEU A 47 22.79 23.45 -6.09
CA LEU A 47 23.59 23.71 -4.91
C LEU A 47 24.25 25.11 -4.98
N ILE A 48 24.73 25.50 -6.17
CA ILE A 48 25.21 26.89 -6.43
C ILE A 48 24.09 27.88 -6.13
N GLY A 49 22.89 27.66 -6.66
CA GLY A 49 21.71 28.50 -6.42
C GLY A 49 21.39 28.63 -4.93
N PHE A 50 21.42 27.50 -4.20
CA PHE A 50 21.22 27.49 -2.75
C PHE A 50 22.19 28.41 -2.02
N HIS A 51 23.49 28.36 -2.32
CA HIS A 51 24.50 29.23 -1.69
C HIS A 51 24.32 30.72 -2.05
N LEU A 52 23.92 31.02 -3.30
CA LEU A 52 23.60 32.38 -3.71
C LEU A 52 22.40 32.95 -2.95
N PHE A 53 21.31 32.19 -2.84
CA PHE A 53 20.15 32.60 -2.05
C PHE A 53 20.42 32.68 -0.55
N SER A 54 21.26 31.78 -0.02
CA SER A 54 21.71 31.88 1.37
C SER A 54 22.48 33.19 1.63
N LYS A 55 23.32 33.59 0.69
CA LYS A 55 24.05 34.86 0.79
C LYS A 55 23.11 36.07 0.71
N MET A 56 22.16 36.06 -0.21
CA MET A 56 21.11 37.08 -0.30
C MET A 56 20.32 37.19 1.00
N ALA A 57 19.94 36.04 1.59
CA ALA A 57 19.22 36.00 2.85
C ALA A 57 20.00 36.60 4.03
N GLU A 58 21.33 36.48 4.04
CA GLU A 58 22.19 37.13 5.01
C GLU A 58 22.20 38.67 4.79
N GLU A 59 22.40 39.13 3.55
CA GLU A 59 22.46 40.55 3.19
C GLU A 59 21.12 41.26 3.46
N GLU A 60 20.00 40.59 3.17
CA GLU A 60 18.66 41.11 3.44
C GLU A 60 18.22 40.92 4.90
N GLN A 61 19.05 40.35 5.74
CA GLN A 61 18.76 40.08 7.16
C GLN A 61 17.45 39.30 7.38
N ILE A 62 17.14 38.36 6.49
CA ILE A 62 15.89 37.60 6.55
C ILE A 62 15.72 36.91 7.91
N LYS A 63 16.80 36.42 8.53
CA LYS A 63 16.79 35.80 9.85
C LYS A 63 16.36 36.75 10.99
N GLU A 64 16.42 38.04 10.77
CA GLU A 64 16.00 39.06 11.75
C GLU A 64 14.50 39.39 11.61
N SER A 65 13.88 39.04 10.52
CA SER A 65 12.44 39.29 10.30
C SER A 65 11.57 38.57 11.32
N SER A 66 10.43 39.18 11.67
CA SER A 66 9.43 38.57 12.57
C SER A 66 8.90 37.29 11.98
N GLU A 67 8.64 37.23 10.69
CA GLU A 67 8.14 36.07 9.98
C GLU A 67 9.09 34.87 10.09
N TYR A 68 10.38 35.07 9.89
CA TYR A 68 11.39 34.01 10.06
C TYR A 68 11.42 33.51 11.50
N LYS A 69 11.47 34.43 12.49
CA LYS A 69 11.53 34.08 13.93
C LYS A 69 10.29 33.32 14.37
N GLU A 70 9.10 33.73 13.94
CA GLU A 70 7.83 33.04 14.24
C GLU A 70 7.80 31.64 13.59
N THR A 71 8.24 31.55 12.33
CA THR A 71 8.30 30.25 11.62
C THR A 71 9.30 29.31 12.27
N LEU A 72 10.49 29.81 12.62
CA LEU A 72 11.52 29.01 13.29
C LEU A 72 11.02 28.49 14.65
N ALA A 73 10.43 29.35 15.48
CA ALA A 73 9.89 28.96 16.78
C ALA A 73 8.78 27.89 16.64
N LYS A 74 7.94 27.99 15.62
CA LYS A 74 6.95 26.97 15.31
C LYS A 74 7.60 25.64 14.93
N MET A 75 8.59 25.66 14.03
CA MET A 75 9.32 24.46 13.61
C MET A 75 10.07 23.80 14.78
N GLU A 76 10.70 24.60 15.67
CA GLU A 76 11.37 24.09 16.88
C GLU A 76 10.38 23.36 17.80
N ASN A 77 9.19 23.93 18.04
CA ASN A 77 8.15 23.29 18.87
C ASN A 77 7.63 22.01 18.21
N GLU A 78 7.39 22.01 16.92
CA GLU A 78 6.93 20.83 16.17
C GLU A 78 7.99 19.72 16.21
N LEU A 79 9.26 20.05 16.01
CA LEU A 79 10.38 19.11 16.08
C LEU A 79 10.51 18.52 17.50
N ALA A 80 10.51 19.36 18.52
CA ALA A 80 10.60 18.92 19.92
C ALA A 80 9.43 18.00 20.29
N SER A 81 8.21 18.34 19.89
CA SER A 81 7.01 17.51 20.11
C SER A 81 7.10 16.18 19.38
N HIS A 82 7.56 16.18 18.13
CA HIS A 82 7.77 14.97 17.35
C HIS A 82 8.84 14.06 17.99
N MET A 83 9.97 14.63 18.39
CA MET A 83 11.04 13.88 19.07
C MET A 83 10.56 13.29 20.39
N ALA A 84 9.81 14.04 21.18
CA ALA A 84 9.22 13.55 22.45
C ALA A 84 8.24 12.40 22.20
N ALA A 85 7.37 12.52 21.20
CA ALA A 85 6.43 11.46 20.83
C ALA A 85 7.16 10.20 20.31
N THR A 86 8.20 10.39 19.50
CA THR A 86 9.02 9.28 18.97
C THR A 86 9.76 8.56 20.08
N SER A 87 10.36 9.28 21.02
CA SER A 87 11.11 8.69 22.14
C SER A 87 10.29 7.75 23.02
N VAL A 88 8.96 7.97 23.08
CA VAL A 88 8.03 7.11 23.82
C VAL A 88 7.87 5.74 23.20
N ILE A 89 7.97 5.64 21.86
CA ILE A 89 7.66 4.42 21.11
C ILE A 89 8.88 3.75 20.47
N GLU A 90 10.04 4.42 20.40
CA GLU A 90 11.23 3.90 19.69
C GLU A 90 11.77 2.60 20.30
N ASN A 91 11.68 2.48 21.64
CA ASN A 91 12.18 1.31 22.38
C ASN A 91 11.10 0.23 22.59
N VAL A 92 9.91 0.39 22.03
CA VAL A 92 8.86 -0.63 22.10
C VAL A 92 9.26 -1.81 21.21
N THR A 93 9.29 -2.99 21.80
CA THR A 93 9.61 -4.25 21.13
C THR A 93 8.53 -5.30 21.36
N VAL A 94 8.50 -6.30 20.51
CA VAL A 94 7.68 -7.51 20.65
C VAL A 94 8.61 -8.71 20.59
N SER A 95 8.58 -9.54 21.63
CA SER A 95 9.35 -10.77 21.69
C SER A 95 8.72 -11.88 20.84
N ASP A 96 9.51 -12.87 20.48
CA ASP A 96 9.02 -14.05 19.77
C ASP A 96 8.04 -14.88 20.62
N ASP A 97 8.17 -14.82 21.96
CA ASP A 97 7.22 -15.45 22.88
C ASP A 97 5.85 -14.77 22.85
N GLU A 98 5.81 -13.42 22.80
CA GLU A 98 4.55 -12.67 22.63
C GLU A 98 3.85 -13.02 21.31
N VAL A 99 4.63 -13.13 20.20
CA VAL A 99 4.09 -13.53 18.90
C VAL A 99 3.53 -14.94 18.94
N THR A 100 4.27 -15.87 19.57
CA THR A 100 3.86 -17.27 19.70
C THR A 100 2.61 -17.40 20.56
N ALA A 101 2.53 -16.67 21.68
CA ALA A 101 1.35 -16.66 22.54
C ALA A 101 0.12 -16.15 21.80
N TYR A 102 0.24 -15.01 21.12
CA TYR A 102 -0.87 -14.46 20.34
C TYR A 102 -1.38 -15.41 19.27
N PHE A 103 -0.47 -16.07 18.53
CA PHE A 103 -0.85 -17.06 17.51
C PHE A 103 -1.66 -18.21 18.11
N LYS A 104 -1.25 -18.72 19.28
CA LYS A 104 -1.95 -19.83 19.97
C LYS A 104 -3.30 -19.42 20.55
N GLU A 105 -3.42 -18.19 21.02
CA GLU A 105 -4.64 -17.67 21.67
C GLU A 105 -5.70 -17.23 20.65
N ASN A 106 -5.32 -16.98 19.39
CA ASN A 106 -6.21 -16.46 18.36
C ASN A 106 -6.20 -17.32 17.08
N PRO A 107 -6.41 -18.64 17.14
CA PRO A 107 -6.26 -19.53 15.98
C PRO A 107 -7.22 -19.19 14.83
N GLU A 108 -8.39 -18.63 15.15
CA GLU A 108 -9.41 -18.24 14.16
C GLU A 108 -8.94 -17.11 13.23
N GLN A 109 -8.00 -16.26 13.66
CA GLN A 109 -7.45 -15.18 12.83
C GLN A 109 -6.47 -15.67 11.76
N PHE A 110 -6.06 -16.93 11.85
CA PHE A 110 -5.08 -17.54 10.94
C PHE A 110 -5.71 -18.59 10.04
N ILE A 111 -7.01 -18.50 9.85
CA ILE A 111 -7.76 -19.32 8.91
C ILE A 111 -8.11 -18.47 7.70
N THR A 112 -7.73 -18.92 6.53
CA THR A 112 -8.21 -18.35 5.27
C THR A 112 -9.45 -19.13 4.82
N ASP A 113 -10.52 -18.43 4.50
CA ASP A 113 -11.71 -19.07 3.96
C ASP A 113 -11.46 -19.58 2.54
N ALA A 114 -12.27 -20.58 2.14
CA ALA A 114 -12.27 -21.08 0.78
C ALA A 114 -12.66 -19.98 -0.21
N GLN A 115 -11.98 -19.92 -1.33
CA GLN A 115 -12.23 -18.97 -2.43
C GLN A 115 -12.29 -19.70 -3.76
N VAL A 116 -13.05 -19.14 -4.69
CA VAL A 116 -13.10 -19.58 -6.09
C VAL A 116 -12.70 -18.44 -6.98
N LYS A 117 -11.86 -18.71 -7.99
CA LYS A 117 -11.61 -17.79 -9.10
C LYS A 117 -12.44 -18.23 -10.27
N ALA A 118 -13.27 -17.31 -10.80
CA ALA A 118 -14.14 -17.65 -11.93
C ALA A 118 -14.32 -16.47 -12.88
N LYS A 119 -14.69 -16.82 -14.10
CA LYS A 119 -15.25 -15.91 -15.10
C LYS A 119 -16.73 -16.23 -15.27
N HIS A 120 -17.54 -15.23 -15.70
CA HIS A 120 -18.92 -15.48 -16.01
C HIS A 120 -19.41 -14.72 -17.24
N ILE A 121 -20.47 -15.26 -17.84
CA ILE A 121 -21.27 -14.61 -18.89
C ILE A 121 -22.69 -14.54 -18.37
N LEU A 122 -23.29 -13.36 -18.35
CA LEU A 122 -24.69 -13.15 -17.98
C LEU A 122 -25.50 -12.79 -19.22
N VAL A 123 -26.61 -13.50 -19.42
CA VAL A 123 -27.55 -13.23 -20.50
C VAL A 123 -29.00 -13.28 -19.97
N ASP A 124 -29.94 -12.62 -20.67
CA ASP A 124 -31.32 -12.51 -20.20
C ASP A 124 -32.15 -13.80 -20.40
N GLY A 125 -31.75 -14.69 -21.35
CA GLY A 125 -32.55 -15.85 -21.71
C GLY A 125 -31.79 -17.16 -21.65
N GLU A 126 -32.49 -18.22 -21.25
CA GLU A 126 -31.93 -19.57 -21.15
C GLU A 126 -31.47 -20.14 -22.52
N GLU A 127 -32.23 -19.87 -23.58
CA GLU A 127 -31.91 -20.36 -24.92
C GLU A 127 -30.62 -19.70 -25.43
N LEU A 128 -30.42 -18.39 -25.18
CA LEU A 128 -29.18 -17.71 -25.52
C LEU A 128 -28.01 -18.28 -24.69
N ALA A 129 -28.21 -18.53 -23.40
CA ALA A 129 -27.16 -19.12 -22.56
C ALA A 129 -26.74 -20.53 -23.08
N LYS A 130 -27.69 -21.35 -23.52
CA LYS A 130 -27.42 -22.67 -24.15
C LYS A 130 -26.64 -22.51 -25.45
N GLN A 131 -27.06 -21.60 -26.33
CA GLN A 131 -26.37 -21.31 -27.57
C GLN A 131 -24.90 -20.88 -27.32
N VAL A 132 -24.68 -19.94 -26.39
CA VAL A 132 -23.32 -19.49 -26.04
C VAL A 132 -22.48 -20.62 -25.46
N ALA A 133 -23.07 -21.50 -24.65
CA ALA A 133 -22.38 -22.69 -24.13
C ALA A 133 -21.95 -23.64 -25.24
N GLU A 134 -22.81 -23.84 -26.27
CA GLU A 134 -22.50 -24.67 -27.46
C GLU A 134 -21.36 -24.02 -28.30
N GLU A 135 -21.37 -22.70 -28.50
CA GLU A 135 -20.31 -21.99 -29.20
C GLU A 135 -18.96 -22.14 -28.48
N ILE A 136 -18.96 -22.05 -27.15
CA ILE A 136 -17.74 -22.27 -26.34
C ILE A 136 -17.28 -23.72 -26.46
N ALA A 137 -18.20 -24.69 -26.41
CA ALA A 137 -17.89 -26.10 -26.59
C ALA A 137 -17.36 -26.41 -28.00
N ALA A 138 -17.77 -25.63 -29.01
CA ALA A 138 -17.27 -25.69 -30.40
C ALA A 138 -15.92 -25.00 -30.62
N GLY A 139 -15.34 -24.37 -29.58
CA GLY A 139 -13.99 -23.79 -29.60
C GLY A 139 -13.90 -22.28 -29.54
N LYS A 140 -15.01 -21.55 -29.38
CA LYS A 140 -14.97 -20.11 -29.07
C LYS A 140 -14.39 -19.89 -27.67
N SER A 141 -13.48 -18.92 -27.51
CA SER A 141 -12.96 -18.66 -26.16
C SER A 141 -14.04 -18.06 -25.26
N PHE A 142 -13.96 -18.38 -23.97
CA PHE A 142 -14.90 -17.86 -22.98
C PHE A 142 -14.87 -16.33 -22.89
N GLU A 143 -13.68 -15.75 -23.02
CA GLU A 143 -13.46 -14.32 -23.02
C GLU A 143 -14.09 -13.60 -24.22
N GLU A 144 -14.00 -14.20 -25.42
CA GLU A 144 -14.65 -13.67 -26.61
C GLU A 144 -16.18 -13.76 -26.48
N ALA A 145 -16.70 -14.89 -26.00
CA ALA A 145 -18.11 -15.04 -25.74
C ALA A 145 -18.61 -14.04 -24.66
N ALA A 146 -17.83 -13.81 -23.62
CA ALA A 146 -18.16 -12.84 -22.58
C ALA A 146 -18.26 -11.40 -23.13
N LYS A 147 -17.33 -11.00 -23.99
CA LYS A 147 -17.36 -9.67 -24.64
C LYS A 147 -18.52 -9.49 -25.60
N GLU A 148 -18.92 -10.55 -26.27
CA GLU A 148 -19.98 -10.50 -27.28
C GLU A 148 -21.38 -10.57 -26.68
N TYR A 149 -21.59 -11.42 -25.70
CA TYR A 149 -22.94 -11.77 -25.20
C TYR A 149 -23.25 -11.28 -23.80
N SER A 150 -22.23 -11.04 -22.95
CA SER A 150 -22.51 -10.73 -21.55
C SER A 150 -23.10 -9.35 -21.37
N THR A 151 -24.25 -9.29 -20.66
CA THR A 151 -24.88 -8.03 -20.23
C THR A 151 -24.23 -7.45 -18.97
N CYS A 152 -23.32 -8.21 -18.32
CA CYS A 152 -22.58 -7.74 -17.15
C CYS A 152 -21.37 -6.89 -17.55
N PRO A 153 -21.05 -5.77 -16.82
CA PRO A 153 -19.85 -4.96 -17.08
C PRO A 153 -18.53 -5.73 -17.08
N SER A 154 -18.45 -6.87 -16.38
CA SER A 154 -17.28 -7.75 -16.43
C SER A 154 -17.04 -8.36 -17.82
N GLY A 155 -18.04 -8.40 -18.69
CA GLY A 155 -17.94 -8.90 -20.05
C GLY A 155 -16.83 -8.23 -20.86
N GLU A 156 -16.62 -6.92 -20.71
CA GLU A 156 -15.54 -6.16 -21.37
C GLU A 156 -14.14 -6.70 -21.00
N LYS A 157 -14.00 -7.27 -19.80
CA LYS A 157 -12.78 -7.90 -19.27
C LYS A 157 -12.80 -9.42 -19.43
N GLY A 158 -13.59 -9.95 -20.37
CA GLY A 158 -13.70 -11.39 -20.60
C GLY A 158 -14.46 -12.13 -19.50
N GLY A 159 -15.30 -11.44 -18.72
CA GLY A 159 -16.10 -12.02 -17.66
C GLY A 159 -15.37 -12.23 -16.33
N ASP A 160 -14.12 -11.78 -16.18
CA ASP A 160 -13.30 -12.05 -14.98
C ASP A 160 -13.89 -11.40 -13.72
N LEU A 161 -14.09 -12.23 -12.68
CA LEU A 161 -14.57 -11.83 -11.36
C LEU A 161 -13.45 -11.87 -10.31
N GLY A 162 -12.25 -12.38 -10.66
CA GLY A 162 -11.19 -12.64 -9.70
C GLY A 162 -11.55 -13.73 -8.69
N TYR A 163 -10.86 -13.72 -7.54
CA TYR A 163 -11.20 -14.59 -6.42
C TYR A 163 -12.32 -14.00 -5.56
N PHE A 164 -13.30 -14.83 -5.22
CA PHE A 164 -14.37 -14.47 -4.29
C PHE A 164 -14.60 -15.58 -3.27
N GLY A 165 -14.99 -15.19 -2.05
CA GLY A 165 -15.36 -16.08 -0.96
C GLY A 165 -16.88 -16.29 -0.87
N LYS A 166 -17.30 -17.15 0.05
CA LYS A 166 -18.71 -17.37 0.33
C LYS A 166 -19.40 -16.10 0.84
N GLY A 167 -20.65 -15.90 0.43
CA GLY A 167 -21.47 -14.74 0.79
C GLY A 167 -21.21 -13.48 -0.05
N GLN A 168 -20.36 -13.55 -1.06
CA GLN A 168 -20.07 -12.42 -1.96
C GLN A 168 -20.89 -12.44 -3.25
N MET A 169 -21.47 -13.61 -3.60
CA MET A 169 -22.29 -13.78 -4.80
C MET A 169 -23.70 -14.22 -4.41
N VAL A 170 -24.64 -14.16 -5.36
CA VAL A 170 -25.99 -14.71 -5.14
C VAL A 170 -25.91 -16.22 -4.93
N PRO A 171 -26.80 -16.79 -4.09
CA PRO A 171 -26.65 -18.18 -3.63
C PRO A 171 -26.54 -19.22 -4.75
N GLU A 172 -27.33 -19.09 -5.81
CA GLU A 172 -27.36 -20.02 -6.93
C GLU A 172 -26.03 -20.01 -7.72
N PHE A 173 -25.49 -18.81 -7.94
CA PHE A 173 -24.20 -18.63 -8.59
C PHE A 173 -23.07 -19.16 -7.72
N GLU A 174 -23.07 -18.80 -6.43
CA GLU A 174 -22.07 -19.25 -5.47
C GLU A 174 -22.01 -20.77 -5.38
N GLN A 175 -23.18 -21.41 -5.22
CA GLN A 175 -23.27 -22.86 -5.15
C GLN A 175 -22.67 -23.52 -6.40
N ALA A 176 -23.03 -23.02 -7.59
CA ALA A 176 -22.52 -23.54 -8.85
C ALA A 176 -20.99 -23.35 -8.97
N ALA A 177 -20.47 -22.17 -8.65
CA ALA A 177 -19.05 -21.88 -8.74
C ALA A 177 -18.22 -22.72 -7.75
N PHE A 178 -18.65 -22.83 -6.49
CA PHE A 178 -17.93 -23.60 -5.47
C PHE A 178 -17.99 -25.11 -5.66
N SER A 179 -19.02 -25.64 -6.34
CA SER A 179 -19.12 -27.08 -6.67
C SER A 179 -18.55 -27.44 -8.04
N GLY A 180 -18.20 -26.46 -8.85
CA GLY A 180 -17.71 -26.66 -10.20
C GLY A 180 -16.27 -27.13 -10.26
N GLU A 181 -15.92 -27.88 -11.30
CA GLU A 181 -14.55 -28.31 -11.55
C GLU A 181 -13.76 -27.20 -12.27
N ALA A 182 -12.53 -26.96 -11.85
CA ALA A 182 -11.65 -26.02 -12.53
C ALA A 182 -11.41 -26.40 -14.00
N GLY A 183 -11.47 -25.41 -14.88
CA GLY A 183 -11.36 -25.58 -16.33
C GLY A 183 -12.65 -25.96 -17.03
N LYS A 184 -13.78 -26.14 -16.32
CA LYS A 184 -15.07 -26.49 -16.91
C LYS A 184 -16.04 -25.31 -16.87
N VAL A 185 -16.81 -25.18 -17.95
CA VAL A 185 -17.94 -24.25 -18.03
C VAL A 185 -19.16 -24.91 -17.40
N ILE A 186 -19.83 -24.20 -16.51
CA ILE A 186 -21.02 -24.62 -15.79
C ILE A 186 -22.19 -23.74 -16.21
N GLY A 187 -23.34 -24.30 -16.31
CA GLY A 187 -24.56 -23.56 -16.62
C GLY A 187 -25.36 -24.17 -17.78
N PRO A 188 -26.45 -23.50 -18.14
CA PRO A 188 -26.96 -22.22 -17.61
C PRO A 188 -27.38 -22.29 -16.14
N VAL A 189 -26.93 -21.35 -15.32
CA VAL A 189 -27.34 -21.17 -13.92
C VAL A 189 -28.29 -19.99 -13.83
N GLN A 190 -29.53 -20.25 -13.43
CA GLN A 190 -30.55 -19.19 -13.28
C GLN A 190 -30.36 -18.44 -11.95
N THR A 191 -30.41 -17.10 -12.02
CA THR A 191 -30.44 -16.21 -10.86
C THR A 191 -31.49 -15.12 -11.06
N GLN A 192 -31.68 -14.25 -10.10
CA GLN A 192 -32.54 -13.06 -10.25
C GLN A 192 -32.09 -12.08 -11.35
N PHE A 193 -30.84 -12.17 -11.82
CA PHE A 193 -30.28 -11.30 -12.85
C PHE A 193 -30.38 -11.87 -14.27
N GLY A 194 -30.72 -13.14 -14.41
CA GLY A 194 -30.74 -13.85 -15.68
C GLY A 194 -30.06 -15.21 -15.60
N TYR A 195 -29.46 -15.62 -16.71
CA TYR A 195 -28.79 -16.92 -16.85
C TYR A 195 -27.27 -16.73 -16.96
N HIS A 196 -26.54 -17.48 -16.16
CA HIS A 196 -25.07 -17.40 -16.11
C HIS A 196 -24.45 -18.65 -16.70
N LEU A 197 -23.38 -18.43 -17.48
CA LEU A 197 -22.35 -19.43 -17.73
C LEU A 197 -21.15 -19.08 -16.86
N ILE A 198 -20.60 -20.06 -16.17
CA ILE A 198 -19.53 -19.87 -15.19
C ILE A 198 -18.34 -20.74 -15.59
N LEU A 199 -17.18 -20.14 -15.77
CA LEU A 199 -15.91 -20.86 -15.94
C LEU A 199 -15.12 -20.74 -14.63
N VAL A 200 -15.03 -21.84 -13.92
CA VAL A 200 -14.17 -21.92 -12.73
C VAL A 200 -12.72 -22.04 -13.18
N GLU A 201 -11.84 -21.14 -12.75
CA GLU A 201 -10.41 -21.17 -13.09
C GLU A 201 -9.57 -21.83 -11.99
N ASP A 202 -9.89 -21.58 -10.72
CA ASP A 202 -9.12 -22.09 -9.58
C ASP A 202 -9.95 -22.18 -8.32
N HIS A 203 -9.59 -23.09 -7.42
CA HIS A 203 -10.13 -23.24 -6.07
C HIS A 203 -9.01 -23.05 -5.05
N ARG A 204 -9.25 -22.20 -4.06
CA ARG A 204 -8.44 -22.12 -2.85
C ARG A 204 -9.22 -22.70 -1.70
N GLU A 205 -8.73 -23.81 -1.19
CA GLU A 205 -9.32 -24.46 -0.03
C GLU A 205 -9.16 -23.59 1.24
N LYS A 206 -10.10 -23.77 2.16
CA LYS A 206 -9.95 -23.24 3.51
C LYS A 206 -8.67 -23.79 4.13
N LYS A 207 -7.77 -22.90 4.55
CA LYS A 207 -6.46 -23.28 5.07
C LYS A 207 -6.20 -22.60 6.40
N THR A 208 -5.70 -23.35 7.36
CA THR A 208 -5.07 -22.78 8.56
C THR A 208 -3.63 -22.47 8.23
N LEU A 209 -3.26 -21.20 8.35
CA LEU A 209 -1.89 -20.74 8.15
C LEU A 209 -1.02 -21.24 9.30
N SER A 210 0.15 -21.76 8.97
CA SER A 210 1.14 -22.15 9.97
C SER A 210 1.79 -20.93 10.62
N PHE A 211 2.33 -21.11 11.83
CA PHE A 211 3.07 -20.05 12.52
C PHE A 211 4.22 -19.49 11.67
N ALA A 212 4.94 -20.35 10.96
CA ALA A 212 6.06 -19.93 10.11
C ALA A 212 5.63 -19.02 8.96
N GLU A 213 4.41 -19.23 8.39
CA GLU A 213 3.88 -18.42 7.30
C GLU A 213 3.49 -16.99 7.76
N VAL A 214 3.11 -16.82 9.02
CA VAL A 214 2.56 -15.55 9.51
C VAL A 214 3.47 -14.82 10.51
N LYS A 215 4.52 -15.46 11.02
CA LYS A 215 5.35 -14.97 12.13
C LYS A 215 5.81 -13.53 11.94
N ASP A 216 6.40 -13.21 10.79
CA ASP A 216 7.02 -11.90 10.57
C ASP A 216 5.96 -10.79 10.43
N GLN A 217 4.89 -11.06 9.67
CA GLN A 217 3.77 -10.13 9.54
C GLN A 217 3.03 -9.94 10.86
N LEU A 218 2.85 -11.02 11.62
CA LEU A 218 2.23 -10.96 12.93
C LEU A 218 3.07 -10.15 13.92
N LYS A 219 4.40 -10.35 13.92
CA LYS A 219 5.32 -9.59 14.76
C LYS A 219 5.25 -8.09 14.47
N GLU A 220 5.23 -7.73 13.20
CA GLU A 220 5.10 -6.32 12.80
C GLU A 220 3.74 -5.74 13.20
N LYS A 221 2.64 -6.46 12.94
CA LYS A 221 1.29 -6.08 13.38
C LYS A 221 1.23 -5.82 14.89
N LEU A 222 1.75 -6.76 15.69
CA LEU A 222 1.75 -6.64 17.15
C LEU A 222 2.64 -5.49 17.62
N LEU A 223 3.78 -5.26 16.97
CA LEU A 223 4.65 -4.12 17.26
C LEU A 223 3.92 -2.80 17.03
N GLN A 224 3.24 -2.65 15.91
CA GLN A 224 2.45 -1.44 15.60
C GLN A 224 1.32 -1.24 16.61
N GLN A 225 0.59 -2.30 16.97
CA GLN A 225 -0.45 -2.23 17.98
C GLN A 225 0.11 -1.83 19.36
N LYS A 226 1.25 -2.40 19.76
CA LYS A 226 1.91 -2.09 21.02
C LYS A 226 2.40 -0.64 21.06
N LYS A 227 2.99 -0.15 19.94
CA LYS A 227 3.37 1.27 19.80
C LYS A 227 2.19 2.21 19.92
N GLN A 228 1.08 1.90 19.23
CA GLN A 228 -0.15 2.70 19.31
C GLN A 228 -0.71 2.74 20.74
N LYS A 229 -0.72 1.60 21.43
CA LYS A 229 -1.17 1.52 22.81
C LYS A 229 -0.28 2.36 23.75
N VAL A 230 1.05 2.19 23.65
CA VAL A 230 2.01 2.96 24.48
C VAL A 230 1.85 4.46 24.24
N TYR A 231 1.68 4.87 22.99
CA TYR A 231 1.43 6.26 22.62
C TYR A 231 0.12 6.77 23.27
N ALA A 232 -0.98 6.05 23.10
CA ALA A 232 -2.28 6.44 23.65
C ALA A 232 -2.28 6.51 25.18
N ASP A 233 -1.67 5.52 25.85
CA ASP A 233 -1.52 5.48 27.30
C ASP A 233 -0.66 6.65 27.81
N THR A 234 0.35 7.03 27.03
CA THR A 234 1.20 8.20 27.35
C THR A 234 0.42 9.50 27.19
N VAL A 235 -0.31 9.68 26.09
CA VAL A 235 -1.17 10.86 25.89
C VAL A 235 -2.15 11.00 27.04
N LYS A 236 -2.80 9.92 27.48
CA LYS A 236 -3.73 9.95 28.60
C LYS A 236 -3.05 10.41 29.92
N LYS A 237 -1.85 9.93 30.20
CA LYS A 237 -1.05 10.40 31.36
C LYS A 237 -0.69 11.87 31.27
N LEU A 238 -0.38 12.36 30.05
CA LEU A 238 -0.08 13.77 29.81
C LEU A 238 -1.33 14.64 29.95
N GLU A 239 -2.50 14.16 29.50
CA GLU A 239 -3.79 14.83 29.73
C GLU A 239 -4.09 14.98 31.22
N GLU A 240 -3.88 13.92 32.01
CA GLU A 240 -4.04 13.94 33.46
C GLU A 240 -3.06 14.92 34.16
N LYS A 241 -1.82 14.98 33.66
CA LYS A 241 -0.76 15.84 34.23
C LYS A 241 -0.93 17.31 33.89
N TYR A 242 -1.30 17.63 32.64
CA TYR A 242 -1.31 19.01 32.14
C TYR A 242 -2.72 19.61 32.02
N GLY A 243 -3.74 18.76 32.07
CA GLY A 243 -5.13 19.14 31.86
C GLY A 243 -5.48 19.30 30.37
N VAL A 244 -6.69 18.90 30.00
CA VAL A 244 -7.22 19.11 28.66
C VAL A 244 -8.68 19.56 28.78
N GLU A 245 -9.00 20.72 28.22
CA GLU A 245 -10.36 21.19 28.06
C GLU A 245 -10.78 21.08 26.61
N ARG A 246 -11.74 20.19 26.32
CA ARG A 246 -12.30 20.03 24.97
C ARG A 246 -13.52 20.95 24.81
N ARG A 247 -13.47 21.85 23.85
CA ARG A 247 -14.60 22.73 23.50
C ARG A 247 -15.16 22.25 22.15
N ASN A 248 -16.44 21.90 22.15
CA ASN A 248 -17.20 21.53 20.94
C ASN A 248 -17.70 22.81 20.24
#